data_5b7038e650224f16a7c6a20c919ba173
#
_entry.id   5b7038e650224f16a7c6a20c919ba173
#
_cell.length_a   1.000
_cell.length_b   1.000
_cell.length_c   1.000
_cell.angle_alpha   90.00
_cell.angle_beta   90.00
_cell.angle_gamma   90.00
#
_symmetry.space_group_name_H-M   'P 1'
#
loop_
_entity.id
_entity.type
_entity.pdbx_description
1 polymer ?
#
loop_
_entity_poly.entity_id
_entity_poly.type
_entity_poly.pdbx_seq_one_letter_code
_entity_poly.pdbx_strand_id
1 'polypeptide(L)'
;MDQAVLKAAQAALAGEHAAVYGYGVAGGHLDGARAGQAKEAYEAHRARRDALERTVRDLDGRPVAAAAGYRLPFPVTDPDSAVRLAAELESRLAGVYADLVGAATGALRGEAAAALREAAVRSVRWQGDGVAFPGLAERAAPAAPSSPAARP
;
A
#
# COMPACT_ATOMS: atom_id res chain seq x y z
N MET A 1 8.52 23.05 12.37
CA MET A 1 7.85 22.11 11.45
C MET A 1 8.85 21.04 11.03
N ASP A 2 8.51 19.77 11.23
CA ASP A 2 9.41 18.67 10.84
C ASP A 2 9.19 18.35 9.36
N GLN A 3 10.11 18.78 8.52
CA GLN A 3 10.06 18.59 7.06
C GLN A 3 10.05 17.08 6.68
N ALA A 4 10.64 16.22 7.52
CA ALA A 4 10.67 14.79 7.26
C ALA A 4 9.26 14.19 7.42
N VAL A 5 8.51 14.60 8.44
CA VAL A 5 7.13 14.15 8.66
C VAL A 5 6.23 14.61 7.51
N LEU A 6 6.31 15.88 7.12
CA LEU A 6 5.52 16.41 6.00
C LEU A 6 5.83 15.67 4.70
N LYS A 7 7.11 15.44 4.39
CA LYS A 7 7.53 14.68 3.20
C LYS A 7 6.96 13.26 3.21
N ALA A 8 7.06 12.57 4.34
CA ALA A 8 6.53 11.20 4.46
C ALA A 8 5.00 11.15 4.37
N ALA A 9 4.29 12.11 4.98
CA ALA A 9 2.84 12.23 4.86
C ALA A 9 2.40 12.51 3.41
N GLN A 10 3.10 13.35 2.68
CA GLN A 10 2.85 13.61 1.25
C GLN A 10 3.10 12.35 0.40
N ALA A 11 4.15 11.58 0.70
CA ALA A 11 4.42 10.31 0.00
C ALA A 11 3.31 9.28 0.27
N ALA A 12 2.84 9.18 1.50
CA ALA A 12 1.71 8.32 1.85
C ALA A 12 0.42 8.75 1.13
N LEU A 13 0.13 10.06 1.08
CA LEU A 13 -1.00 10.62 0.35
C LEU A 13 -0.93 10.32 -1.15
N ALA A 14 0.23 10.47 -1.77
CA ALA A 14 0.46 10.11 -3.17
C ALA A 14 0.22 8.60 -3.40
N GLY A 15 0.64 7.75 -2.46
CA GLY A 15 0.37 6.31 -2.47
C GLY A 15 -1.11 5.99 -2.40
N GLU A 16 -1.88 6.68 -1.56
CA GLU A 16 -3.33 6.49 -1.46
C GLU A 16 -4.06 6.95 -2.72
N HIS A 17 -3.65 8.05 -3.35
CA HIS A 17 -4.21 8.44 -4.65
C HIS A 17 -3.99 7.35 -5.70
N ALA A 18 -2.79 6.80 -5.78
CA ALA A 18 -2.47 5.71 -6.70
C ALA A 18 -3.26 4.42 -6.38
N ALA A 19 -3.45 4.10 -5.10
CA ALA A 19 -4.23 2.94 -4.66
C ALA A 19 -5.71 3.08 -5.03
N VAL A 20 -6.31 4.23 -4.82
CA VAL A 20 -7.70 4.50 -5.23
C VAL A 20 -7.87 4.29 -6.74
N TYR A 21 -6.97 4.83 -7.55
CA TYR A 21 -6.98 4.62 -8.99
C TYR A 21 -6.80 3.13 -9.36
N GLY A 22 -5.80 2.48 -8.79
CA GLY A 22 -5.48 1.08 -9.09
C GLY A 22 -6.57 0.10 -8.67
N TYR A 23 -7.21 0.31 -7.53
CA TYR A 23 -8.38 -0.49 -7.11
C TYR A 23 -9.61 -0.26 -7.99
N GLY A 24 -9.76 0.94 -8.55
CA GLY A 24 -10.77 1.20 -9.58
C GLY A 24 -10.54 0.34 -10.82
N VAL A 25 -9.28 0.24 -11.26
CA VAL A 25 -8.91 -0.64 -12.39
C VAL A 25 -9.09 -2.12 -12.03
N ALA A 26 -8.53 -2.57 -10.89
CA ALA A 26 -8.61 -3.96 -10.47
C ALA A 26 -10.07 -4.43 -10.31
N GLY A 27 -10.93 -3.61 -9.69
CA GLY A 27 -12.33 -3.91 -9.47
C GLY A 27 -13.12 -4.15 -10.76
N GLY A 28 -12.73 -3.50 -11.87
CA GLY A 28 -13.33 -3.70 -13.18
C GLY A 28 -13.05 -5.07 -13.82
N HIS A 29 -12.08 -5.83 -13.29
CA HIS A 29 -11.67 -7.14 -13.78
C HIS A 29 -11.98 -8.28 -12.80
N LEU A 30 -12.69 -8.00 -11.71
CA LEU A 30 -12.97 -8.97 -10.65
C LEU A 30 -14.48 -9.20 -10.50
N ASP A 31 -14.83 -10.43 -10.12
CA ASP A 31 -16.21 -10.86 -9.86
C ASP A 31 -16.38 -11.44 -8.46
N GLY A 32 -17.62 -11.61 -8.04
CA GLY A 32 -18.00 -12.30 -6.81
C GLY A 32 -17.31 -11.75 -5.57
N ALA A 33 -16.78 -12.64 -4.73
CA ALA A 33 -16.14 -12.27 -3.47
C ALA A 33 -14.91 -11.36 -3.67
N ARG A 34 -14.14 -11.55 -4.74
CA ARG A 34 -12.97 -10.71 -5.06
C ARG A 34 -13.38 -9.28 -5.45
N ALA A 35 -14.47 -9.11 -6.18
CA ALA A 35 -15.03 -7.79 -6.47
C ALA A 35 -15.46 -7.07 -5.19
N GLY A 36 -16.09 -7.79 -4.25
CA GLY A 36 -16.44 -7.27 -2.93
C GLY A 36 -15.22 -6.82 -2.12
N GLN A 37 -14.16 -7.62 -2.10
CA GLN A 37 -12.89 -7.28 -1.45
C GLN A 37 -12.24 -6.03 -2.07
N ALA A 38 -12.24 -5.92 -3.39
CA ALA A 38 -11.70 -4.76 -4.10
C ALA A 38 -12.49 -3.48 -3.78
N LYS A 39 -13.81 -3.57 -3.72
CA LYS A 39 -14.67 -2.44 -3.34
C LYS A 39 -14.42 -1.99 -1.91
N GLU A 40 -14.33 -2.93 -0.96
CA GLU A 40 -14.02 -2.63 0.44
C GLU A 40 -12.66 -1.93 0.57
N ALA A 41 -11.63 -2.44 -0.10
CA ALA A 41 -10.32 -1.82 -0.12
C ALA A 41 -10.34 -0.42 -0.76
N TYR A 42 -11.03 -0.26 -1.89
CA TYR A 42 -11.21 1.04 -2.56
C TYR A 42 -11.79 2.09 -1.61
N GLU A 43 -12.87 1.76 -0.88
CA GLU A 43 -13.48 2.70 0.06
C GLU A 43 -12.57 2.99 1.27
N ALA A 44 -11.85 1.99 1.77
CA ALA A 44 -10.88 2.18 2.85
C ALA A 44 -9.75 3.13 2.43
N HIS A 45 -9.22 3.00 1.21
CA HIS A 45 -8.18 3.88 0.68
C HIS A 45 -8.69 5.30 0.43
N ARG A 46 -9.94 5.46 -0.02
CA ARG A 46 -10.56 6.80 -0.11
C ARG A 46 -10.62 7.49 1.25
N ALA A 47 -11.07 6.78 2.28
CA ALA A 47 -11.13 7.33 3.63
C ALA A 47 -9.72 7.68 4.17
N ARG A 48 -8.74 6.85 3.89
CA ARG A 48 -7.35 7.06 4.29
C ARG A 48 -6.73 8.26 3.56
N ARG A 49 -6.96 8.40 2.26
CA ARG A 49 -6.58 9.57 1.46
C ARG A 49 -7.13 10.86 2.08
N ASP A 50 -8.42 10.90 2.38
CA ASP A 50 -9.07 12.08 2.95
C ASP A 50 -8.51 12.43 4.34
N ALA A 51 -8.15 11.42 5.14
CA ALA A 51 -7.47 11.62 6.42
C ALA A 51 -6.06 12.22 6.23
N LEU A 52 -5.27 11.68 5.31
CA LEU A 52 -3.94 12.20 5.01
C LEU A 52 -3.95 13.61 4.44
N GLU A 53 -4.95 13.97 3.65
CA GLU A 53 -5.12 15.36 3.20
C GLU A 53 -5.29 16.33 4.38
N ARG A 54 -6.05 15.95 5.41
CA ARG A 54 -6.17 16.74 6.64
C ARG A 54 -4.85 16.79 7.38
N THR A 55 -4.20 15.64 7.57
CA THR A 55 -2.88 15.57 8.22
C THR A 55 -1.85 16.48 7.55
N VAL A 56 -1.79 16.49 6.22
CA VAL A 56 -0.87 17.38 5.49
C VAL A 56 -1.18 18.85 5.73
N ARG A 57 -2.47 19.24 5.78
CA ARG A 57 -2.87 20.60 6.11
C ARG A 57 -2.53 20.97 7.56
N ASP A 58 -2.72 20.05 8.49
CA ASP A 58 -2.39 20.24 9.91
C ASP A 58 -0.87 20.37 10.13
N LEU A 59 -0.07 19.86 9.21
CA LEU A 59 1.37 20.06 9.12
C LEU A 59 1.77 21.32 8.32
N ASP A 60 0.85 22.24 8.10
CA ASP A 60 1.02 23.46 7.30
C ASP A 60 1.47 23.20 5.85
N GLY A 61 1.22 21.99 5.34
CA GLY A 61 1.52 21.61 3.97
C GLY A 61 0.32 21.81 3.02
N ARG A 62 0.61 21.85 1.73
CA ARG A 62 -0.41 21.78 0.69
C ARG A 62 -0.51 20.33 0.21
N PRO A 63 -1.66 19.63 0.36
CA PRO A 63 -1.80 18.25 -0.08
C PRO A 63 -1.46 18.08 -1.56
N VAL A 64 -0.69 17.04 -1.87
CA VAL A 64 -0.45 16.64 -3.26
C VAL A 64 -1.77 16.24 -3.91
N ALA A 65 -2.02 16.76 -5.12
CA ALA A 65 -3.23 16.44 -5.87
C ALA A 65 -3.14 15.04 -6.51
N ALA A 66 -4.30 14.41 -6.72
CA ALA A 66 -4.38 13.23 -7.55
C ALA A 66 -3.96 13.54 -8.99
N ALA A 67 -3.25 12.60 -9.63
CA ALA A 67 -2.99 12.68 -11.06
C ALA A 67 -4.26 12.32 -11.85
N ALA A 68 -4.34 12.77 -13.11
CA ALA A 68 -5.43 12.39 -14.02
C ALA A 68 -5.45 10.89 -14.34
N GLY A 69 -4.30 10.21 -14.22
CA GLY A 69 -4.12 8.77 -14.34
C GLY A 69 -2.76 8.35 -13.82
N TYR A 70 -2.60 7.07 -13.55
CA TYR A 70 -1.37 6.49 -13.04
C TYR A 70 -0.89 5.39 -13.97
N ARG A 71 0.42 5.32 -14.19
CA ARG A 71 1.02 4.19 -14.88
C ARG A 71 0.92 2.95 -13.99
N LEU A 72 0.30 1.90 -14.51
CA LEU A 72 0.28 0.61 -13.83
C LEU A 72 1.63 -0.11 -13.97
N PRO A 73 2.03 -0.95 -13.00
CA PRO A 73 3.30 -1.67 -13.04
C PRO A 73 3.36 -2.71 -14.16
N PHE A 74 2.20 -3.18 -14.61
CA PHE A 74 2.00 -4.15 -15.70
C PHE A 74 0.59 -4.01 -16.29
N PRO A 75 0.30 -4.56 -17.48
CA PRO A 75 -1.05 -4.60 -18.04
C PRO A 75 -2.01 -5.39 -17.14
N VAL A 76 -3.23 -4.87 -16.96
CA VAL A 76 -4.31 -5.52 -16.20
C VAL A 76 -5.43 -5.82 -17.16
N THR A 77 -5.59 -7.09 -17.51
CA THR A 77 -6.48 -7.55 -18.57
C THR A 77 -7.41 -8.69 -18.15
N ASP A 78 -7.19 -9.28 -16.98
CA ASP A 78 -7.88 -10.45 -16.46
C ASP A 78 -7.93 -10.45 -14.92
N PRO A 79 -8.69 -11.36 -14.28
CA PRO A 79 -8.75 -11.45 -12.83
C PRO A 79 -7.40 -11.70 -12.15
N ASP A 80 -6.52 -12.50 -12.74
CA ASP A 80 -5.23 -12.83 -12.13
C ASP A 80 -4.31 -11.60 -12.09
N SER A 81 -4.24 -10.84 -13.17
CA SER A 81 -3.48 -9.57 -13.20
C SER A 81 -4.09 -8.52 -12.29
N ALA A 82 -5.42 -8.50 -12.12
CA ALA A 82 -6.09 -7.61 -11.17
C ALA A 82 -5.74 -7.95 -9.71
N VAL A 83 -5.70 -9.23 -9.33
CA VAL A 83 -5.25 -9.69 -8.01
C VAL A 83 -3.79 -9.30 -7.76
N ARG A 84 -2.92 -9.51 -8.76
CA ARG A 84 -1.52 -9.10 -8.66
C ARG A 84 -1.36 -7.59 -8.50
N LEU A 85 -2.16 -6.80 -9.22
CA LEU A 85 -2.17 -5.34 -9.04
C LEU A 85 -2.55 -4.96 -7.62
N ALA A 86 -3.63 -5.52 -7.08
CA ALA A 86 -4.07 -5.24 -5.72
C ALA A 86 -2.98 -5.56 -4.68
N ALA A 87 -2.32 -6.71 -4.80
CA ALA A 87 -1.20 -7.08 -3.94
C ALA A 87 -0.02 -6.11 -4.05
N GLU A 88 0.33 -5.69 -5.26
CA GLU A 88 1.41 -4.72 -5.51
C GLU A 88 1.09 -3.34 -4.92
N LEU A 89 -0.15 -2.86 -5.05
CA LEU A 89 -0.58 -1.59 -4.45
C LEU A 89 -0.41 -1.61 -2.93
N GLU A 90 -0.84 -2.68 -2.27
CA GLU A 90 -0.71 -2.82 -0.81
C GLU A 90 0.75 -2.92 -0.38
N SER A 91 1.58 -3.63 -1.13
CA SER A 91 3.02 -3.71 -0.85
C SER A 91 3.70 -2.35 -0.94
N ARG A 92 3.38 -1.54 -1.94
CA ARG A 92 3.91 -0.17 -2.09
C ARG A 92 3.43 0.74 -0.97
N LEU A 93 2.15 0.65 -0.58
CA LEU A 93 1.60 1.39 0.54
C LEU A 93 2.29 1.02 1.85
N ALA A 94 2.58 -0.25 2.10
CA ALA A 94 3.36 -0.68 3.26
C ALA A 94 4.71 0.06 3.32
N GLY A 95 5.38 0.26 2.19
CA GLY A 95 6.64 1.02 2.11
C GLY A 95 6.50 2.47 2.56
N VAL A 96 5.57 3.22 1.98
CA VAL A 96 5.39 4.64 2.33
C VAL A 96 4.87 4.84 3.75
N TYR A 97 4.07 3.91 4.27
CA TYR A 97 3.65 3.96 5.67
C TYR A 97 4.79 3.59 6.64
N ALA A 98 5.70 2.69 6.26
CA ALA A 98 6.90 2.43 7.05
C ALA A 98 7.77 3.68 7.19
N ASP A 99 7.93 4.45 6.11
CA ASP A 99 8.64 5.73 6.13
C ASP A 99 7.93 6.75 7.05
N LEU A 100 6.60 6.82 6.99
CA LEU A 100 5.83 7.71 7.86
C LEU A 100 5.92 7.30 9.34
N VAL A 101 5.90 5.99 9.65
CA VAL A 101 6.16 5.48 11.01
C VAL A 101 7.53 5.92 11.51
N GLY A 102 8.54 5.85 10.65
CA GLY A 102 9.91 6.28 10.99
C GLY A 102 10.01 7.79 11.27
N ALA A 103 9.32 8.59 10.48
CA ALA A 103 9.37 10.06 10.58
C ALA A 103 8.47 10.63 11.68
N ALA A 104 7.29 10.06 11.92
CA ALA A 104 6.27 10.60 12.80
C ALA A 104 6.47 10.23 14.28
N THR A 105 5.80 10.94 15.16
CA THR A 105 5.69 10.67 16.61
C THR A 105 4.24 10.70 17.07
N GLY A 106 3.97 10.30 18.30
CA GLY A 106 2.65 10.41 18.91
C GLY A 106 1.55 9.70 18.14
N ALA A 107 0.39 10.34 18.04
CA ALA A 107 -0.81 9.77 17.39
C ALA A 107 -0.58 9.44 15.92
N LEU A 108 0.08 10.31 15.17
CA LEU A 108 0.35 10.10 13.74
C LEU A 108 1.20 8.85 13.48
N ARG A 109 2.19 8.57 14.34
CA ARG A 109 2.95 7.31 14.25
C ARG A 109 2.05 6.10 14.47
N GLY A 110 1.15 6.16 15.44
CA GLY A 110 0.18 5.09 15.70
C GLY A 110 -0.75 4.84 14.52
N GLU A 111 -1.26 5.89 13.91
CA GLU A 111 -2.12 5.83 12.71
C GLU A 111 -1.36 5.26 11.50
N ALA A 112 -0.12 5.69 11.28
CA ALA A 112 0.73 5.18 10.22
C ALA A 112 1.07 3.68 10.43
N ALA A 113 1.34 3.26 11.65
CA ALA A 113 1.57 1.85 11.99
C ALA A 113 0.33 0.99 11.77
N ALA A 114 -0.87 1.50 12.08
CA ALA A 114 -2.13 0.82 11.79
C ALA A 114 -2.34 0.66 10.28
N ALA A 115 -2.07 1.71 9.50
CA ALA A 115 -2.17 1.69 8.04
C ALA A 115 -1.17 0.71 7.40
N LEU A 116 0.08 0.69 7.89
CA LEU A 116 1.09 -0.28 7.49
C LEU A 116 0.61 -1.72 7.71
N ARG A 117 0.09 -2.02 8.91
CA ARG A 117 -0.44 -3.35 9.23
C ARG A 117 -1.60 -3.74 8.32
N GLU A 118 -2.54 -2.83 8.08
CA GLU A 118 -3.69 -3.08 7.19
C GLU A 118 -3.24 -3.38 5.76
N ALA A 119 -2.30 -2.61 5.22
CA ALA A 119 -1.73 -2.85 3.91
C ALA A 119 -1.05 -4.23 3.83
N ALA A 120 -0.24 -4.59 4.82
CA ALA A 120 0.41 -5.89 4.90
C ALA A 120 -0.62 -7.04 4.92
N VAL A 121 -1.67 -6.93 5.72
CA VAL A 121 -2.73 -7.94 5.80
C VAL A 121 -3.49 -8.06 4.47
N ARG A 122 -3.82 -6.94 3.82
CA ARG A 122 -4.48 -6.98 2.51
C ARG A 122 -3.59 -7.59 1.44
N SER A 123 -2.29 -7.28 1.43
CA SER A 123 -1.34 -7.90 0.51
C SER A 123 -1.36 -9.43 0.63
N VAL A 124 -1.30 -9.96 1.85
CA VAL A 124 -1.41 -11.41 2.11
C VAL A 124 -2.75 -11.98 1.63
N ARG A 125 -3.85 -11.29 1.87
CA ARG A 125 -5.18 -11.74 1.41
C ARG A 125 -5.28 -11.82 -0.12
N TRP A 126 -4.56 -10.95 -0.83
CA TRP A 126 -4.55 -10.95 -2.29
C TRP A 126 -3.68 -12.07 -2.87
N GLN A 127 -2.45 -12.25 -2.39
CA GLN A 127 -1.48 -13.17 -2.98
C GLN A 127 -1.20 -14.43 -2.17
N GLY A 128 -1.67 -14.50 -0.91
CA GLY A 128 -1.52 -15.68 -0.07
C GLY A 128 -0.23 -15.77 0.74
N ASP A 129 0.78 -14.94 0.42
CA ASP A 129 2.09 -14.96 1.06
C ASP A 129 2.37 -13.68 1.85
N GLY A 130 3.01 -13.83 3.00
CA GLY A 130 3.46 -12.73 3.83
C GLY A 130 4.97 -12.52 3.75
N VAL A 131 5.41 -11.35 4.17
CA VAL A 131 6.84 -11.01 4.34
C VAL A 131 7.14 -10.70 5.80
N ALA A 132 8.34 -11.06 6.25
CA ALA A 132 8.76 -10.88 7.64
C ALA A 132 8.75 -9.40 8.08
N PHE A 133 9.10 -8.50 7.17
CA PHE A 133 9.17 -7.07 7.42
C PHE A 133 8.38 -6.29 6.36
N PRO A 134 7.05 -6.15 6.50
CA PRO A 134 6.23 -5.40 5.55
C PRO A 134 6.71 -3.95 5.45
N GLY A 135 6.91 -3.48 4.22
CA GLY A 135 7.39 -2.13 3.94
C GLY A 135 8.90 -1.90 4.12
N LEU A 136 9.66 -2.93 4.52
CA LEU A 136 11.11 -2.87 4.69
C LEU A 136 11.77 -3.96 3.84
N ALA A 137 11.63 -3.85 2.53
CA ALA A 137 12.13 -4.85 1.57
C ALA A 137 13.63 -5.13 1.72
N GLU A 138 14.43 -4.12 2.09
CA GLU A 138 15.87 -4.24 2.33
C GLU A 138 16.23 -5.08 3.54
N ARG A 139 15.28 -5.33 4.44
CA ARG A 139 15.43 -6.20 5.62
C ARG A 139 14.89 -7.61 5.42
N ALA A 140 14.27 -7.88 4.29
CA ALA A 140 13.87 -9.23 3.93
C ALA A 140 15.13 -10.06 3.68
N ALA A 141 15.29 -11.15 4.42
CA ALA A 141 16.41 -12.07 4.18
C ALA A 141 16.29 -12.67 2.77
N PRO A 142 17.37 -12.75 2.00
CA PRO A 142 17.33 -13.49 0.75
C PRO A 142 16.91 -14.94 1.06
N ALA A 143 15.99 -15.48 0.24
CA ALA A 143 15.57 -16.88 0.39
C ALA A 143 16.82 -17.77 0.37
N ALA A 144 17.00 -18.58 1.42
CA ALA A 144 18.10 -19.53 1.45
C ALA A 144 17.97 -20.45 0.24
N PRO A 145 19.06 -20.70 -0.51
CA PRO A 145 19.02 -21.63 -1.62
C PRO A 145 18.58 -22.99 -1.08
N SER A 146 17.53 -23.56 -1.68
CA SER A 146 17.08 -24.90 -1.33
C SER A 146 18.23 -25.88 -1.57
N SER A 147 18.80 -26.43 -0.51
CA SER A 147 19.79 -27.48 -0.64
C SER A 147 19.15 -28.66 -1.41
N PRO A 148 19.77 -29.15 -2.48
CA PRO A 148 19.26 -30.35 -3.12
C PRO A 148 19.33 -31.48 -2.11
N ALA A 149 18.20 -32.14 -1.88
CA ALA A 149 18.13 -33.34 -1.05
C ALA A 149 19.13 -34.37 -1.56
N ALA A 150 20.09 -34.73 -0.73
CA ALA A 150 20.97 -35.86 -1.01
C ALA A 150 20.07 -37.09 -1.15
N ARG A 151 20.04 -37.68 -2.34
CA ARG A 151 19.47 -39.00 -2.55
C ARG A 151 20.39 -40.04 -1.96
N PRO A 152 19.85 -41.07 -1.30
CA PRO A 152 20.61 -42.21 -0.82
C PRO A 152 21.18 -43.09 -1.94
#